data_9f45353a64139d951f6f046fa352f13e
#
_entry.id   9f45353a64139d951f6f046fa352f13e
#
_cell.length_a   1.000
_cell.length_b   1.000
_cell.length_c   1.000
_cell.angle_alpha   90.00
_cell.angle_beta   90.00
_cell.angle_gamma   90.00
#
_symmetry.space_group_name_H-M   'P 1'
#
loop_
_entity.id
_entity.type
_entity.pdbx_description
1 polymer ?
#
loop_
_entity_poly.entity_id
_entity_poly.type
_entity_poly.pdbx_seq_one_letter_code
_entity_poly.pdbx_strand_id
1 'polypeptide(L)'
;MQEKLTKKNLIKEAQLFCVEQSKFQHKELYGVTDGKAVGTLIEQKFQAHLKSKYDVTVGSSAKGIDLPSEDILTDIKVTSNKQPQSSCPFRDAKQKIFGLGYNLLVFVYDKTDDPESQTSILNFVSCSFVSKERTADFTTTSILNEMKKVGANEADIIAFLEGIKLPADEIALKQITEIILTTEIPIGYLTISNALQWRLQYARIRDLKNDIPGIDKIISYNKPE
;
A
#
# COMPACT_ATOMS: atom_id res chain seq x y z
N MET A 1 -17.60 16.86 21.24
CA MET A 1 -17.50 15.62 20.42
C MET A 1 -16.37 15.79 19.42
N GLN A 2 -15.51 14.81 19.29
CA GLN A 2 -14.48 14.83 18.24
C GLN A 2 -15.13 14.67 16.87
N GLU A 3 -14.56 15.31 15.84
CA GLU A 3 -15.00 15.17 14.46
C GLU A 3 -14.66 13.77 13.93
N LYS A 4 -15.55 13.17 13.11
CA LYS A 4 -15.29 11.89 12.45
C LYS A 4 -14.12 12.03 11.45
N LEU A 5 -13.20 11.09 11.43
CA LEU A 5 -12.10 11.08 10.48
C LEU A 5 -12.61 10.91 9.05
N THR A 6 -12.21 11.80 8.15
CA THR A 6 -12.49 11.74 6.71
C THR A 6 -11.22 11.45 5.92
N LYS A 7 -11.34 10.98 4.66
CA LYS A 7 -10.19 10.82 3.77
C LYS A 7 -9.36 12.10 3.65
N LYS A 8 -10.01 13.25 3.52
CA LYS A 8 -9.34 14.56 3.41
C LYS A 8 -8.52 14.87 4.66
N ASN A 9 -9.09 14.63 5.83
CA ASN A 9 -8.40 14.84 7.10
C ASN A 9 -7.26 13.82 7.29
N LEU A 10 -7.47 12.56 6.91
CA LEU A 10 -6.43 11.52 6.94
C LEU A 10 -5.18 11.94 6.12
N ILE A 11 -5.38 12.42 4.89
CA ILE A 11 -4.30 12.91 4.02
C ILE A 11 -3.57 14.09 4.65
N LYS A 12 -4.32 15.07 5.17
CA LYS A 12 -3.75 16.24 5.87
C LYS A 12 -2.92 15.83 7.09
N GLU A 13 -3.47 14.96 7.93
CA GLU A 13 -2.78 14.49 9.14
C GLU A 13 -1.55 13.64 8.81
N ALA A 14 -1.58 12.84 7.74
CA ALA A 14 -0.42 12.10 7.27
C ALA A 14 0.73 13.05 6.85
N GLN A 15 0.42 14.16 6.17
CA GLN A 15 1.39 15.17 5.80
C GLN A 15 2.03 15.83 7.03
N LEU A 16 1.21 16.28 7.97
CA LEU A 16 1.68 16.90 9.20
C LEU A 16 2.55 15.94 10.02
N PHE A 17 2.11 14.70 10.14
CA PHE A 17 2.84 13.64 10.84
C PHE A 17 4.20 13.36 10.20
N CYS A 18 4.30 13.26 8.87
CA CYS A 18 5.57 13.08 8.19
C CYS A 18 6.55 14.23 8.51
N VAL A 19 6.08 15.48 8.44
CA VAL A 19 6.92 16.67 8.72
C VAL A 19 7.40 16.69 10.19
N GLU A 20 6.52 16.33 11.12
CA GLU A 20 6.85 16.28 12.54
C GLU A 20 7.83 15.14 12.84
N GLN A 21 7.52 13.93 12.41
CA GLN A 21 8.33 12.74 12.71
C GLN A 21 9.68 12.75 11.99
N SER A 22 9.83 13.44 10.84
CA SER A 22 11.13 13.62 10.19
C SER A 22 12.11 14.49 10.98
N LYS A 23 11.61 15.24 11.99
CA LYS A 23 12.42 16.05 12.88
C LYS A 23 12.59 15.43 14.26
N PHE A 24 11.82 14.38 14.54
CA PHE A 24 11.80 13.75 15.86
C PHE A 24 12.99 12.81 16.06
N GLN A 25 13.64 12.90 17.22
CA GLN A 25 14.74 12.02 17.62
C GLN A 25 14.19 10.80 18.35
N HIS A 26 14.17 9.67 17.67
CA HIS A 26 13.65 8.39 18.18
C HIS A 26 14.74 7.62 18.95
N LYS A 27 14.76 7.70 20.27
CA LYS A 27 15.68 6.92 21.11
C LYS A 27 15.44 5.42 20.98
N GLU A 28 14.17 5.04 20.91
CA GLU A 28 13.71 3.66 20.83
C GLU A 28 14.08 2.93 19.53
N LEU A 29 14.51 3.69 18.51
CA LEU A 29 14.92 3.14 17.22
C LEU A 29 16.44 3.11 17.00
N TYR A 30 17.23 3.65 17.92
CA TYR A 30 18.69 3.61 17.80
C TYR A 30 19.20 2.19 17.71
N GLY A 31 20.00 1.88 16.68
CA GLY A 31 20.53 0.54 16.41
C GLY A 31 19.49 -0.50 15.92
N VAL A 32 18.20 -0.13 15.81
CA VAL A 32 17.17 -1.07 15.31
C VAL A 32 17.27 -1.19 13.80
N THR A 33 17.54 -2.40 13.31
CA THR A 33 17.64 -2.73 11.86
C THR A 33 16.41 -3.47 11.33
N ASP A 34 15.53 -3.95 12.21
CA ASP A 34 14.31 -4.65 11.84
C ASP A 34 13.23 -3.65 11.35
N GLY A 35 12.95 -3.70 10.05
CA GLY A 35 11.93 -2.86 9.43
C GLY A 35 10.52 -3.09 9.97
N LYS A 36 10.20 -4.29 10.49
CA LYS A 36 8.90 -4.56 11.11
C LYS A 36 8.75 -3.81 12.43
N ALA A 37 9.81 -3.78 13.26
CA ALA A 37 9.80 -3.05 14.52
C ALA A 37 9.62 -1.54 14.28
N VAL A 38 10.37 -0.97 13.33
CA VAL A 38 10.21 0.43 12.93
C VAL A 38 8.80 0.70 12.43
N GLY A 39 8.28 -0.16 11.53
CA GLY A 39 6.93 -0.03 10.98
C GLY A 39 5.87 0.00 12.05
N THR A 40 5.86 -0.98 12.94
CA THR A 40 4.87 -1.09 14.03
C THR A 40 4.89 0.14 14.96
N LEU A 41 6.07 0.66 15.30
CA LEU A 41 6.18 1.85 16.14
C LEU A 41 5.54 3.06 15.46
N ILE A 42 5.83 3.29 14.18
CA ILE A 42 5.31 4.44 13.44
C ILE A 42 3.81 4.32 13.18
N GLU A 43 3.32 3.12 12.84
CA GLU A 43 1.89 2.84 12.74
C GLU A 43 1.16 3.18 14.03
N GLN A 44 1.67 2.71 15.19
CA GLN A 44 1.08 3.00 16.50
C GLN A 44 1.10 4.50 16.83
N LYS A 45 2.21 5.19 16.55
CA LYS A 45 2.32 6.65 16.74
C LYS A 45 1.30 7.40 15.87
N PHE A 46 1.14 7.01 14.61
CA PHE A 46 0.18 7.65 13.73
C PHE A 46 -1.27 7.35 14.14
N GLN A 47 -1.59 6.13 14.53
CA GLN A 47 -2.91 5.78 15.07
C GLN A 47 -3.22 6.57 16.36
N ALA A 48 -2.24 6.74 17.25
CA ALA A 48 -2.40 7.57 18.46
C ALA A 48 -2.62 9.05 18.11
N HIS A 49 -1.89 9.57 17.13
CA HIS A 49 -2.06 10.93 16.60
C HIS A 49 -3.49 11.15 16.08
N LEU A 50 -4.03 10.21 15.28
CA LEU A 50 -5.40 10.30 14.79
C LEU A 50 -6.43 10.25 15.93
N LYS A 51 -6.28 9.32 16.87
CA LYS A 51 -7.19 9.18 18.04
C LYS A 51 -7.20 10.42 18.92
N SER A 52 -6.10 11.17 19.00
CA SER A 52 -6.05 12.40 19.81
C SER A 52 -6.91 13.54 19.23
N LYS A 53 -7.23 13.48 17.93
CA LYS A 53 -7.92 14.56 17.19
C LYS A 53 -9.30 14.19 16.69
N TYR A 54 -9.51 12.91 16.34
CA TYR A 54 -10.70 12.45 15.64
C TYR A 54 -11.37 11.28 16.38
N ASP A 55 -12.69 11.20 16.21
CA ASP A 55 -13.43 9.98 16.51
C ASP A 55 -13.13 8.95 15.40
N VAL A 56 -12.23 8.02 15.70
CA VAL A 56 -11.73 7.01 14.75
C VAL A 56 -11.66 5.63 15.41
N THR A 57 -12.25 4.65 14.73
CA THR A 57 -12.07 3.25 15.07
C THR A 57 -10.77 2.75 14.49
N VAL A 58 -9.90 2.22 15.33
CA VAL A 58 -8.64 1.58 14.92
C VAL A 58 -8.82 0.06 15.01
N GLY A 59 -8.42 -0.63 13.96
CA GLY A 59 -8.47 -2.09 13.90
C GLY A 59 -7.47 -2.75 14.86
N SER A 60 -7.77 -3.97 15.27
CA SER A 60 -6.77 -4.84 15.88
C SER A 60 -5.97 -5.55 14.77
N SER A 61 -4.72 -5.88 15.06
CA SER A 61 -3.87 -6.68 14.15
C SER A 61 -4.52 -7.99 13.69
N ALA A 62 -5.48 -8.52 14.44
CA ALA A 62 -6.28 -9.70 14.08
C ALA A 62 -7.27 -9.43 12.93
N LYS A 63 -7.75 -8.20 12.73
CA LYS A 63 -8.67 -7.82 11.64
C LYS A 63 -7.95 -7.42 10.35
N GLY A 64 -6.64 -7.16 10.42
CA GLY A 64 -5.77 -6.96 9.27
C GLY A 64 -6.01 -5.67 8.46
N ILE A 65 -6.77 -4.70 8.99
CA ILE A 65 -6.96 -3.36 8.43
C ILE A 65 -6.92 -2.36 9.58
N ASP A 66 -6.04 -1.36 9.49
CA ASP A 66 -5.77 -0.42 10.57
C ASP A 66 -6.92 0.56 10.82
N LEU A 67 -7.56 1.04 9.78
CA LEU A 67 -8.70 1.95 9.81
C LEU A 67 -9.91 1.29 9.13
N PRO A 68 -10.70 0.47 9.87
CA PRO A 68 -11.70 -0.41 9.28
C PRO A 68 -13.04 0.27 8.96
N SER A 69 -13.20 1.55 9.26
CA SER A 69 -14.43 2.29 8.95
C SER A 69 -14.67 2.32 7.44
N GLU A 70 -15.89 2.02 6.98
CA GLU A 70 -16.22 1.91 5.55
C GLU A 70 -15.90 3.18 4.75
N ASP A 71 -16.07 4.36 5.35
CA ASP A 71 -15.77 5.65 4.70
C ASP A 71 -14.28 5.85 4.39
N ILE A 72 -13.40 5.15 5.11
CA ILE A 72 -11.96 5.31 5.00
C ILE A 72 -11.31 4.01 4.53
N LEU A 73 -11.69 2.88 5.11
CA LEU A 73 -11.23 1.50 4.88
C LEU A 73 -9.77 1.45 4.39
N THR A 74 -8.85 1.84 5.27
CA THR A 74 -7.44 2.06 4.92
C THR A 74 -6.52 1.23 5.79
N ASP A 75 -5.56 0.59 5.17
CA ASP A 75 -4.46 -0.10 5.83
C ASP A 75 -3.19 0.75 5.75
N ILE A 76 -2.47 0.89 6.87
CA ILE A 76 -1.27 1.71 6.97
C ILE A 76 -0.05 0.84 6.72
N LYS A 77 0.85 1.31 5.87
CA LYS A 77 2.10 0.63 5.56
C LYS A 77 3.27 1.58 5.77
N VAL A 78 4.23 1.15 6.58
CA VAL A 78 5.46 1.90 6.85
C VAL A 78 6.63 1.05 6.40
N THR A 79 7.50 1.60 5.55
CA THR A 79 8.57 0.82 4.92
C THR A 79 9.81 1.66 4.65
N SER A 80 10.97 0.99 4.64
CA SER A 80 12.23 1.65 4.30
C SER A 80 12.30 1.99 2.80
N ASN A 81 12.89 3.14 2.48
CA ASN A 81 13.17 3.56 1.10
C ASN A 81 14.16 2.63 0.37
N LYS A 82 15.05 1.95 1.10
CA LYS A 82 16.01 0.97 0.52
C LYS A 82 15.29 -0.17 -0.17
N GLN A 83 14.17 -0.64 0.39
CA GLN A 83 13.35 -1.70 -0.16
C GLN A 83 11.88 -1.45 0.21
N PRO A 84 11.17 -0.56 -0.55
CA PRO A 84 9.82 -0.14 -0.23
C PRO A 84 8.82 -1.27 -0.52
N GLN A 85 8.63 -2.15 0.45
CA GLN A 85 7.74 -3.30 0.34
C GLN A 85 7.16 -3.71 1.70
N SER A 86 6.04 -4.42 1.67
CA SER A 86 5.48 -5.08 2.86
C SER A 86 4.92 -6.45 2.51
N SER A 87 4.73 -7.29 3.51
CA SER A 87 3.97 -8.53 3.37
C SER A 87 2.48 -8.24 3.41
N CYS A 88 1.72 -8.99 2.61
CA CYS A 88 0.26 -8.98 2.63
C CYS A 88 -0.24 -10.42 2.74
N PRO A 89 -1.18 -10.74 3.66
CA PRO A 89 -1.80 -12.04 3.69
C PRO A 89 -2.53 -12.30 2.36
N PHE A 90 -2.26 -13.45 1.76
CA PHE A 90 -3.05 -13.93 0.64
C PHE A 90 -4.46 -14.27 1.13
N ARG A 91 -5.47 -13.66 0.55
CA ARG A 91 -6.87 -13.96 0.84
C ARG A 91 -7.59 -14.55 -0.36
N ASP A 92 -7.33 -13.98 -1.55
CA ASP A 92 -7.98 -14.35 -2.81
C ASP A 92 -7.08 -13.97 -3.98
N ALA A 93 -6.98 -14.85 -4.97
CA ALA A 93 -6.24 -14.61 -6.21
C ALA A 93 -6.75 -13.37 -6.98
N LYS A 94 -8.05 -13.06 -6.86
CA LYS A 94 -8.69 -11.86 -7.44
C LYS A 94 -8.02 -10.57 -7.02
N GLN A 95 -7.44 -10.51 -5.81
CA GLN A 95 -6.79 -9.30 -5.30
C GLN A 95 -5.64 -8.81 -6.19
N LYS A 96 -4.96 -9.71 -6.90
CA LYS A 96 -3.90 -9.32 -7.82
C LYS A 96 -4.42 -8.54 -9.04
N ILE A 97 -5.67 -8.77 -9.42
CA ILE A 97 -6.30 -8.22 -10.63
C ILE A 97 -7.26 -7.08 -10.29
N PHE A 98 -8.06 -7.23 -9.25
CA PHE A 98 -9.12 -6.28 -8.90
C PHE A 98 -8.78 -5.40 -7.69
N GLY A 99 -7.57 -5.56 -7.12
CA GLY A 99 -7.12 -4.82 -5.95
C GLY A 99 -7.43 -5.49 -4.62
N LEU A 100 -6.83 -4.96 -3.56
CA LEU A 100 -6.88 -5.54 -2.22
C LEU A 100 -8.26 -5.45 -1.55
N GLY A 101 -9.16 -4.60 -2.09
CA GLY A 101 -10.48 -4.32 -1.52
C GLY A 101 -10.47 -3.21 -0.46
N TYR A 102 -9.31 -2.63 -0.14
CA TYR A 102 -9.14 -1.51 0.79
C TYR A 102 -8.05 -0.56 0.29
N ASN A 103 -8.08 0.66 0.81
CA ASN A 103 -7.09 1.68 0.49
C ASN A 103 -5.78 1.42 1.24
N LEU A 104 -4.68 1.98 0.73
CA LEU A 104 -3.39 1.97 1.42
C LEU A 104 -2.95 3.41 1.73
N LEU A 105 -2.39 3.60 2.92
CA LEU A 105 -1.61 4.77 3.26
C LEU A 105 -0.16 4.33 3.46
N VAL A 106 0.71 4.69 2.52
CA VAL A 106 2.08 4.18 2.45
C VAL A 106 3.06 5.26 2.86
N PHE A 107 3.77 5.04 3.97
CA PHE A 107 4.87 5.87 4.44
C PHE A 107 6.20 5.22 4.06
N VAL A 108 7.09 5.97 3.40
CA VAL A 108 8.43 5.53 3.01
C VAL A 108 9.47 6.41 3.70
N TYR A 109 10.36 5.79 4.46
CA TYR A 109 11.36 6.52 5.25
C TYR A 109 12.80 6.11 4.91
N ASP A 110 13.72 7.05 5.09
CA ASP A 110 15.14 6.79 5.29
C ASP A 110 15.48 6.94 6.77
N LYS A 111 16.16 5.93 7.34
CA LYS A 111 16.59 5.92 8.75
C LYS A 111 18.08 6.24 8.85
N THR A 112 18.41 7.18 9.71
CA THR A 112 19.79 7.52 10.08
C THR A 112 19.95 7.44 11.59
N ASP A 113 20.97 6.72 12.05
CA ASP A 113 21.34 6.65 13.47
C ASP A 113 22.40 7.71 13.79
N ASP A 114 22.21 8.40 14.89
CA ASP A 114 23.20 9.32 15.45
C ASP A 114 23.85 8.68 16.68
N PRO A 115 25.14 8.28 16.60
CA PRO A 115 25.86 7.64 17.69
C PRO A 115 26.09 8.60 18.89
N GLU A 116 26.18 9.90 18.67
CA GLU A 116 26.45 10.86 19.74
C GLU A 116 25.24 11.03 20.65
N SER A 117 24.06 11.20 20.08
CA SER A 117 22.81 11.34 20.84
C SER A 117 22.14 9.99 21.17
N GLN A 118 22.63 8.87 20.59
CA GLN A 118 22.00 7.56 20.65
C GLN A 118 20.51 7.61 20.25
N THR A 119 20.23 8.32 19.17
CA THR A 119 18.89 8.47 18.59
C THR A 119 18.87 8.11 17.11
N SER A 120 17.68 7.92 16.56
CA SER A 120 17.48 7.78 15.12
C SER A 120 16.56 8.85 14.59
N ILE A 121 16.83 9.32 13.38
CA ILE A 121 15.92 10.18 12.61
C ILE A 121 15.31 9.33 11.50
N LEU A 122 14.00 9.43 11.35
CA LEU A 122 13.25 8.86 10.23
C LEU A 122 12.87 9.98 9.27
N ASN A 123 13.62 10.17 8.21
CA ASN A 123 13.26 11.11 7.16
C ASN A 123 12.19 10.49 6.25
N PHE A 124 10.94 10.95 6.32
CA PHE A 124 9.87 10.48 5.45
C PHE A 124 10.04 11.09 4.06
N VAL A 125 10.59 10.29 3.13
CA VAL A 125 10.91 10.71 1.76
C VAL A 125 9.72 10.59 0.81
N SER A 126 8.72 9.77 1.14
CA SER A 126 7.47 9.66 0.40
C SER A 126 6.32 9.26 1.32
N CYS A 127 5.16 9.83 1.05
CA CYS A 127 3.90 9.39 1.63
C CYS A 127 2.82 9.47 0.56
N SER A 128 2.04 8.38 0.39
CA SER A 128 0.99 8.32 -0.63
C SER A 128 -0.25 7.62 -0.10
N PHE A 129 -1.41 8.18 -0.41
CA PHE A 129 -2.69 7.48 -0.27
C PHE A 129 -3.05 6.84 -1.61
N VAL A 130 -3.35 5.54 -1.59
CA VAL A 130 -3.66 4.72 -2.77
C VAL A 130 -5.06 4.18 -2.60
N SER A 131 -5.98 4.58 -3.47
CA SER A 131 -7.35 4.08 -3.44
C SER A 131 -7.40 2.59 -3.77
N LYS A 132 -8.40 1.90 -3.25
CA LYS A 132 -8.58 0.45 -3.41
C LYS A 132 -8.56 0.00 -4.89
N GLU A 133 -9.03 0.85 -5.82
CA GLU A 133 -9.05 0.60 -7.25
C GLU A 133 -7.64 0.61 -7.87
N ARG A 134 -6.65 1.16 -7.16
CA ARG A 134 -5.24 1.23 -7.59
C ARG A 134 -4.33 0.23 -6.89
N THR A 135 -4.87 -0.58 -5.98
CA THR A 135 -4.09 -1.56 -5.19
C THR A 135 -3.87 -2.90 -5.88
N ALA A 136 -4.21 -3.04 -7.15
CA ALA A 136 -3.91 -4.22 -7.97
C ALA A 136 -2.47 -4.22 -8.50
N ASP A 137 -2.06 -5.35 -9.09
CA ASP A 137 -0.76 -5.49 -9.76
C ASP A 137 -0.73 -4.75 -11.10
N PHE A 138 0.25 -3.87 -11.28
CA PHE A 138 0.38 -3.05 -12.49
C PHE A 138 0.59 -3.89 -13.74
N THR A 139 1.52 -4.82 -13.70
CA THR A 139 1.89 -5.61 -14.89
C THR A 139 0.74 -6.50 -15.31
N THR A 140 0.13 -7.21 -14.37
CA THR A 140 -1.01 -8.09 -14.64
C THR A 140 -2.19 -7.31 -15.22
N THR A 141 -2.57 -6.19 -14.58
CA THR A 141 -3.72 -5.40 -15.06
C THR A 141 -3.46 -4.71 -16.40
N SER A 142 -2.22 -4.27 -16.67
CA SER A 142 -1.85 -3.69 -17.95
C SER A 142 -1.94 -4.72 -19.08
N ILE A 143 -1.38 -5.93 -18.89
CA ILE A 143 -1.43 -6.99 -19.90
C ILE A 143 -2.87 -7.43 -20.16
N LEU A 144 -3.66 -7.66 -19.10
CA LEU A 144 -5.07 -8.05 -19.27
C LEU A 144 -5.87 -7.00 -20.05
N ASN A 145 -5.65 -5.71 -19.82
CA ASN A 145 -6.31 -4.66 -20.59
C ASN A 145 -5.88 -4.67 -22.06
N GLU A 146 -4.59 -4.89 -22.36
CA GLU A 146 -4.14 -5.04 -23.76
C GLU A 146 -4.72 -6.30 -24.41
N MET A 147 -4.75 -7.43 -23.71
CA MET A 147 -5.39 -8.66 -24.22
C MET A 147 -6.86 -8.43 -24.57
N LYS A 148 -7.62 -7.75 -23.72
CA LYS A 148 -9.01 -7.38 -23.99
C LYS A 148 -9.17 -6.50 -25.23
N LYS A 149 -8.31 -5.50 -25.41
CA LYS A 149 -8.32 -4.59 -26.58
C LYS A 149 -8.13 -5.33 -27.89
N VAL A 150 -7.30 -6.39 -27.90
CA VAL A 150 -7.06 -7.19 -29.10
C VAL A 150 -8.05 -8.35 -29.25
N GLY A 151 -9.05 -8.44 -28.40
CA GLY A 151 -10.12 -9.44 -28.49
C GLY A 151 -9.74 -10.83 -28.01
N ALA A 152 -8.81 -10.93 -27.02
CA ALA A 152 -8.46 -12.21 -26.41
C ALA A 152 -9.70 -12.93 -25.85
N ASN A 153 -9.76 -14.24 -26.08
CA ASN A 153 -10.84 -15.10 -25.61
C ASN A 153 -10.56 -15.69 -24.22
N GLU A 154 -11.48 -16.50 -23.71
CA GLU A 154 -11.37 -17.15 -22.40
C GLU A 154 -10.09 -17.98 -22.27
N ALA A 155 -9.77 -18.81 -23.29
CA ALA A 155 -8.59 -19.68 -23.26
C ALA A 155 -7.28 -18.88 -23.21
N ASP A 156 -7.20 -17.76 -23.94
CA ASP A 156 -6.02 -16.88 -23.94
C ASP A 156 -5.80 -16.28 -22.54
N ILE A 157 -6.87 -15.83 -21.88
CA ILE A 157 -6.78 -15.24 -20.53
C ILE A 157 -6.40 -16.30 -19.50
N ILE A 158 -7.01 -17.49 -19.53
CA ILE A 158 -6.64 -18.60 -18.63
C ILE A 158 -5.17 -18.94 -18.80
N ALA A 159 -4.70 -19.13 -20.06
CA ALA A 159 -3.29 -19.43 -20.32
C ALA A 159 -2.34 -18.35 -19.77
N PHE A 160 -2.70 -17.08 -19.87
CA PHE A 160 -1.93 -15.99 -19.27
C PHE A 160 -1.90 -16.08 -17.74
N LEU A 161 -3.05 -16.31 -17.09
CA LEU A 161 -3.14 -16.40 -15.63
C LEU A 161 -2.36 -17.60 -15.07
N GLU A 162 -2.39 -18.74 -15.76
CA GLU A 162 -1.56 -19.91 -15.46
C GLU A 162 -0.08 -19.61 -15.67
N GLY A 163 0.26 -18.95 -16.78
CA GLY A 163 1.64 -18.55 -17.10
C GLY A 163 2.29 -17.67 -16.02
N ILE A 164 1.53 -16.75 -15.42
CA ILE A 164 1.98 -15.96 -14.29
C ILE A 164 1.86 -16.68 -12.95
N LYS A 165 1.47 -17.94 -12.93
CA LYS A 165 1.26 -18.78 -11.74
C LYS A 165 0.33 -18.12 -10.73
N LEU A 166 -0.80 -17.60 -11.18
CA LEU A 166 -1.82 -17.09 -10.28
C LEU A 166 -2.29 -18.21 -9.34
N PRO A 167 -2.27 -18.03 -8.01
CA PRO A 167 -2.61 -19.11 -7.08
C PRO A 167 -4.12 -19.32 -7.00
N ALA A 168 -4.68 -19.95 -8.03
CA ALA A 168 -6.08 -20.31 -8.17
C ALA A 168 -6.20 -21.69 -8.84
N ASP A 169 -7.20 -22.47 -8.44
CA ASP A 169 -7.56 -23.72 -9.13
C ASP A 169 -8.30 -23.44 -10.44
N GLU A 170 -8.56 -24.49 -11.22
CA GLU A 170 -9.22 -24.39 -12.53
C GLU A 170 -10.60 -23.71 -12.44
N ILE A 171 -11.38 -23.99 -11.39
CA ILE A 171 -12.71 -23.42 -11.21
C ILE A 171 -12.59 -21.91 -10.93
N ALA A 172 -11.70 -21.54 -10.03
CA ALA A 172 -11.45 -20.15 -9.70
C ALA A 172 -10.88 -19.36 -10.89
N LEU A 173 -10.00 -19.96 -11.70
CA LEU A 173 -9.48 -19.35 -12.93
C LEU A 173 -10.61 -19.05 -13.94
N LYS A 174 -11.53 -19.97 -14.17
CA LYS A 174 -12.70 -19.74 -15.03
C LYS A 174 -13.57 -18.61 -14.53
N GLN A 175 -13.89 -18.59 -13.24
CA GLN A 175 -14.69 -17.51 -12.62
C GLN A 175 -14.00 -16.14 -12.72
N ILE A 176 -12.68 -16.10 -12.48
CA ILE A 176 -11.89 -14.87 -12.61
C ILE A 176 -11.90 -14.39 -14.06
N THR A 177 -11.73 -15.31 -15.02
CA THR A 177 -11.71 -15.00 -16.45
C THR A 177 -13.05 -14.45 -16.92
N GLU A 178 -14.17 -15.01 -16.48
CA GLU A 178 -15.51 -14.49 -16.77
C GLU A 178 -15.68 -13.04 -16.31
N ILE A 179 -15.22 -12.72 -15.07
CA ILE A 179 -15.25 -11.37 -14.56
C ILE A 179 -14.34 -10.45 -15.40
N ILE A 180 -13.12 -10.89 -15.75
CA ILE A 180 -12.21 -10.13 -16.60
C ILE A 180 -12.84 -9.77 -17.95
N LEU A 181 -13.51 -10.72 -18.59
CA LEU A 181 -14.14 -10.52 -19.90
C LEU A 181 -15.31 -9.54 -19.85
N THR A 182 -16.07 -9.54 -18.75
CA THR A 182 -17.33 -8.80 -18.61
C THR A 182 -17.20 -7.44 -17.92
N THR A 183 -16.08 -7.15 -17.22
CA THR A 183 -15.91 -5.91 -16.47
C THR A 183 -14.70 -5.13 -16.94
N GLU A 184 -14.67 -3.81 -16.66
CA GLU A 184 -13.47 -3.01 -16.80
C GLU A 184 -12.48 -3.33 -15.68
N ILE A 185 -11.19 -3.37 -16.01
CA ILE A 185 -10.12 -3.62 -15.05
C ILE A 185 -9.35 -2.31 -14.87
N PRO A 186 -9.47 -1.65 -13.70
CA PRO A 186 -8.65 -0.49 -13.41
C PRO A 186 -7.16 -0.89 -13.36
N ILE A 187 -6.29 -0.05 -13.94
CA ILE A 187 -4.84 -0.28 -13.84
C ILE A 187 -4.39 -0.17 -12.39
N GLY A 188 -3.81 -1.24 -11.88
CA GLY A 188 -3.16 -1.27 -10.57
C GLY A 188 -1.82 -0.54 -10.58
N TYR A 189 -1.33 -0.15 -9.40
CA TYR A 189 -0.04 0.56 -9.26
C TYR A 189 0.92 -0.10 -8.27
N LEU A 190 0.56 -1.27 -7.74
CA LEU A 190 1.49 -2.10 -6.98
C LEU A 190 2.27 -3.04 -7.89
N THR A 191 3.38 -3.58 -7.38
CA THR A 191 3.96 -4.81 -7.89
C THR A 191 3.72 -5.90 -6.86
N ILE A 192 2.96 -6.93 -7.22
CA ILE A 192 2.55 -8.01 -6.31
C ILE A 192 3.25 -9.30 -6.73
N SER A 193 4.18 -9.79 -5.89
CA SER A 193 4.87 -11.05 -6.16
C SER A 193 4.02 -12.27 -5.80
N ASN A 194 4.10 -13.34 -6.61
CA ASN A 194 3.43 -14.63 -6.37
C ASN A 194 4.31 -15.55 -5.50
N ALA A 195 4.64 -15.13 -4.28
CA ALA A 195 5.31 -15.99 -3.30
C ALA A 195 4.26 -16.65 -2.38
N LEU A 196 4.69 -17.60 -1.54
CA LEU A 196 3.84 -18.21 -0.49
C LEU A 196 3.16 -17.15 0.40
N GLN A 197 3.78 -15.98 0.51
CA GLN A 197 3.20 -14.78 1.11
C GLN A 197 3.33 -13.64 0.09
N TRP A 198 2.25 -12.99 -0.25
CA TRP A 198 2.29 -11.87 -1.16
C TRP A 198 3.13 -10.74 -0.59
N ARG A 199 4.02 -10.22 -1.44
CA ARG A 199 4.76 -8.99 -1.17
C ARG A 199 4.25 -7.88 -2.06
N LEU A 200 3.81 -6.80 -1.43
CA LEU A 200 3.43 -5.58 -2.09
C LEU A 200 4.66 -4.69 -2.17
N GLN A 201 5.05 -4.30 -3.39
CA GLN A 201 6.17 -3.38 -3.61
C GLN A 201 5.63 -2.01 -4.03
N TYR A 202 6.20 -0.97 -3.44
CA TYR A 202 5.70 0.40 -3.53
C TYR A 202 6.59 1.33 -4.36
N ALA A 203 7.69 0.85 -4.93
CA ALA A 203 8.63 1.67 -5.71
C ALA A 203 7.93 2.44 -6.84
N ARG A 204 6.99 1.80 -7.55
CA ARG A 204 6.20 2.45 -8.60
C ARG A 204 5.38 3.64 -8.10
N ILE A 205 4.75 3.51 -6.92
CA ILE A 205 3.96 4.59 -6.31
C ILE A 205 4.89 5.69 -5.81
N ARG A 206 6.00 5.33 -5.15
CA ARG A 206 7.00 6.28 -4.66
C ARG A 206 7.57 7.13 -5.79
N ASP A 207 7.91 6.50 -6.91
CA ASP A 207 8.60 7.12 -8.04
C ASP A 207 7.66 7.78 -9.07
N LEU A 208 6.36 7.82 -8.80
CA LEU A 208 5.36 8.46 -9.67
C LEU A 208 5.70 9.93 -9.91
N LYS A 209 5.88 10.30 -11.19
CA LYS A 209 6.10 11.69 -11.62
C LYS A 209 4.78 12.40 -11.93
N ASN A 210 3.85 11.68 -12.57
CA ASN A 210 2.56 12.22 -13.01
C ASN A 210 1.48 12.02 -11.93
N ASP A 211 0.43 12.83 -11.99
CA ASP A 211 -0.75 12.65 -11.17
C ASP A 211 -1.63 11.54 -11.76
N ILE A 212 -2.02 10.61 -10.91
CA ILE A 212 -2.85 9.46 -11.27
C ILE A 212 -4.13 9.53 -10.45
N PRO A 213 -5.31 9.55 -11.08
CA PRO A 213 -6.57 9.49 -10.36
C PRO A 213 -6.62 8.27 -9.42
N GLY A 214 -6.89 8.52 -8.13
CA GLY A 214 -6.91 7.50 -7.09
C GLY A 214 -5.57 7.28 -6.37
N ILE A 215 -4.53 8.07 -6.69
CA ILE A 215 -3.27 8.11 -5.93
C ILE A 215 -2.97 9.55 -5.55
N ASP A 216 -3.07 9.86 -4.26
CA ASP A 216 -2.74 11.17 -3.71
C ASP A 216 -1.29 11.13 -3.17
N LYS A 217 -0.38 11.86 -3.84
CA LYS A 217 1.02 12.03 -3.38
C LYS A 217 1.04 13.08 -2.27
N ILE A 218 1.17 12.64 -1.02
CA ILE A 218 1.17 13.49 0.18
C ILE A 218 2.56 14.12 0.39
N ILE A 219 3.60 13.29 0.28
CA ILE A 219 5.01 13.68 0.21
C ILE A 219 5.58 13.07 -1.06
N SER A 220 6.11 13.91 -1.94
CA SER A 220 6.71 13.47 -3.21
C SER A 220 8.17 13.11 -3.03
N TYR A 221 8.57 11.95 -3.56
CA TYR A 221 9.95 11.49 -3.54
C TYR A 221 10.80 12.27 -4.57
N ASN A 222 11.79 12.96 -4.09
CA ASN A 222 12.84 13.56 -4.92
C ASN A 222 14.05 12.62 -4.89
N LYS A 223 14.26 11.88 -5.99
CA LYS A 223 15.42 11.00 -6.10
C LYS A 223 16.69 11.87 -6.04
N PRO A 224 17.63 11.58 -5.12
CA PRO A 224 18.95 12.21 -5.17
C PRO A 224 19.59 11.99 -6.55
N GLU A 225 20.20 13.04 -7.11
CA GLU A 225 20.98 12.98 -8.36
C GLU A 225 22.20 12.09 -8.20
#